data_e4f61c7f35c7b3e9e307e1b639f9a9d8
#
_entry.id   e4f61c7f35c7b3e9e307e1b639f9a9d8
#
_cell.length_a   1.000
_cell.length_b   1.000
_cell.length_c   1.000
_cell.angle_alpha   90.00
_cell.angle_beta   90.00
_cell.angle_gamma   90.00
#
_symmetry.space_group_name_H-M   'P 1'
#
loop_
_entity.id
_entity.type
_entity.pdbx_description
1 polymer ?
#
loop_
_entity_poly.entity_id
_entity_poly.type
_entity_poly.pdbx_seq_one_letter_code
_entity_poly.pdbx_strand_id
1 'polypeptide(L)'
;MIRTILRKFDSETNRETVVLLTYLIPFTFNPIYFVNALVRLDKRLVPKLSQELSGKIRKYLEEGLDPLTALHRVSSETRDNVVSRLIQNYVYVARHVGSATLLSISFLEEALESIRGQWKRYIDYMNLVTEVTVVLFMSSIIGVVLSLFNYQNTGYLSLIPITLVFTLIGSSIGYIYMHPWMGNFYQEFQINREITALLYMVTLVVLSGILAWPQLTLYFAASSIAVGFIVEYKSVNLEKRFKKFIDEISSIMNNLEIGFPGTPEITGLVAKHGLHGRIGTLLTALSEGVTVAGETGLRGSFNRIVNIVQASYKSFRKYRGTIYTYITIILATLLVTLYTAHTLTGIGGKTLNGQQLNLQRSVVEEINTLIQVASFIVPIALGVSYRPRLPPLLYSGLSLLAANIVTVLFQ
;
A
#
# COMPACT_ATOMS: atom_id res chain seq x y z
N MET A 1 -17.29 10.77 -16.38
CA MET A 1 -17.23 10.26 -14.99
C MET A 1 -15.89 9.64 -14.65
N ILE A 2 -15.39 8.60 -15.33
CA ILE A 2 -14.08 7.95 -15.06
C ILE A 2 -12.90 8.95 -15.18
N ARG A 3 -12.87 9.82 -16.23
CA ARG A 3 -11.85 10.88 -16.35
C ARG A 3 -11.90 11.95 -15.25
N THR A 4 -13.07 12.20 -14.70
CA THR A 4 -13.23 13.16 -13.58
C THR A 4 -12.78 12.54 -12.25
N ILE A 5 -13.02 11.24 -12.08
CA ILE A 5 -12.48 10.47 -10.95
C ILE A 5 -10.95 10.36 -11.06
N LEU A 6 -10.42 10.07 -12.25
CA LEU A 6 -8.98 10.01 -12.51
C LEU A 6 -8.27 11.34 -12.31
N ARG A 7 -8.90 12.50 -12.66
CA ARG A 7 -8.35 13.84 -12.36
C ARG A 7 -8.31 14.19 -10.88
N LYS A 8 -9.19 13.61 -10.05
CA LYS A 8 -9.15 13.77 -8.59
C LYS A 8 -8.00 12.98 -7.92
N PHE A 9 -7.40 12.06 -8.67
CA PHE A 9 -6.28 11.22 -8.26
C PHE A 9 -4.95 11.62 -8.92
N ASP A 10 -4.72 12.90 -9.11
CA ASP A 10 -3.38 13.38 -9.51
C ASP A 10 -2.43 13.23 -8.31
N SER A 11 -2.16 11.95 -8.00
CA SER A 11 -1.38 11.54 -6.84
C SER A 11 0.10 11.95 -6.92
N GLU A 12 0.57 12.30 -8.12
CA GLU A 12 1.95 12.75 -8.30
C GLU A 12 2.14 14.21 -7.89
N THR A 13 1.17 15.07 -8.21
CA THR A 13 1.22 16.49 -7.84
C THR A 13 1.21 16.65 -6.32
N ASN A 14 0.34 15.87 -5.63
CA ASN A 14 0.30 15.87 -4.16
C ASN A 14 1.61 15.37 -3.51
N ARG A 15 2.38 14.51 -4.18
CA ARG A 15 3.68 14.01 -3.70
C ARG A 15 4.74 15.09 -3.73
N GLU A 16 4.91 15.71 -4.88
CA GLU A 16 5.90 16.77 -5.05
C GLU A 16 5.57 17.97 -4.17
N THR A 17 4.28 18.27 -3.97
CA THR A 17 3.82 19.33 -3.08
C THR A 17 4.24 19.10 -1.63
N VAL A 18 4.05 17.89 -1.09
CA VAL A 18 4.46 17.58 0.29
C VAL A 18 5.98 17.66 0.45
N VAL A 19 6.75 17.15 -0.52
CA VAL A 19 8.21 17.22 -0.52
C VAL A 19 8.67 18.68 -0.60
N LEU A 20 8.06 19.47 -1.50
CA LEU A 20 8.35 20.89 -1.65
C LEU A 20 8.05 21.68 -0.37
N LEU A 21 6.88 21.48 0.23
CA LEU A 21 6.50 22.11 1.50
C LEU A 21 7.51 21.80 2.60
N THR A 22 7.91 20.52 2.71
CA THR A 22 8.90 20.08 3.70
C THR A 22 10.25 20.75 3.49
N TYR A 23 10.71 20.84 2.24
CA TYR A 23 11.95 21.49 1.87
C TYR A 23 11.94 23.00 2.15
N LEU A 24 10.81 23.69 1.89
CA LEU A 24 10.72 25.14 1.96
C LEU A 24 10.56 25.69 3.39
N ILE A 25 10.07 24.90 4.35
CA ILE A 25 9.81 25.40 5.71
C ILE A 25 11.02 26.12 6.36
N PRO A 26 12.24 25.59 6.29
CA PRO A 26 13.40 26.26 6.88
C PRO A 26 13.71 27.64 6.30
N PHE A 27 13.22 27.94 5.06
CA PHE A 27 13.50 29.21 4.36
C PHE A 27 12.42 30.27 4.55
N THR A 28 11.30 29.95 5.20
CA THR A 28 10.12 30.83 5.26
C THR A 28 10.26 32.07 6.14
N PHE A 29 11.34 32.14 6.90
CA PHE A 29 11.64 33.29 7.75
C PHE A 29 12.14 34.52 6.97
N ASN A 30 12.68 34.35 5.75
CA ASN A 30 13.24 35.44 4.94
C ASN A 30 12.86 35.26 3.46
N PRO A 31 12.24 36.26 2.81
CA PRO A 31 11.82 36.18 1.41
C PRO A 31 12.95 35.90 0.41
N ILE A 32 14.14 36.44 0.65
CA ILE A 32 15.29 36.23 -0.25
C ILE A 32 15.73 34.75 -0.18
N TYR A 33 15.81 34.17 1.02
CA TYR A 33 16.15 32.76 1.17
C TYR A 33 15.10 31.85 0.57
N PHE A 34 13.80 32.18 0.74
CA PHE A 34 12.69 31.43 0.18
C PHE A 34 12.74 31.40 -1.35
N VAL A 35 12.96 32.55 -1.99
CA VAL A 35 13.11 32.66 -3.44
C VAL A 35 14.33 31.89 -3.92
N ASN A 36 15.48 32.07 -3.26
CA ASN A 36 16.70 31.34 -3.60
C ASN A 36 16.54 29.82 -3.46
N ALA A 37 15.79 29.35 -2.46
CA ALA A 37 15.46 27.94 -2.29
C ALA A 37 14.64 27.41 -3.47
N LEU A 38 13.63 28.15 -3.92
CA LEU A 38 12.83 27.79 -5.09
C LEU A 38 13.64 27.81 -6.40
N VAL A 39 14.56 28.74 -6.55
CA VAL A 39 15.45 28.81 -7.73
C VAL A 39 16.45 27.65 -7.76
N ARG A 40 16.93 27.23 -6.61
CA ARG A 40 17.89 26.12 -6.44
C ARG A 40 17.26 24.77 -6.20
N LEU A 41 15.95 24.66 -6.34
CA LEU A 41 15.20 23.44 -6.04
C LEU A 41 15.75 22.24 -6.84
N ASP A 42 16.14 21.17 -6.11
CA ASP A 42 16.71 19.99 -6.74
C ASP A 42 15.65 19.24 -7.56
N LYS A 43 15.96 19.04 -8.83
CA LYS A 43 15.12 18.24 -9.75
C LYS A 43 14.94 16.80 -9.32
N ARG A 44 15.82 16.27 -8.48
CA ARG A 44 15.70 14.90 -7.94
C ARG A 44 14.59 14.77 -6.91
N LEU A 45 14.35 15.83 -6.13
CA LEU A 45 13.31 15.86 -5.10
C LEU A 45 11.92 16.07 -5.69
N VAL A 46 11.78 17.05 -6.57
CA VAL A 46 10.50 17.50 -7.14
C VAL A 46 10.66 17.83 -8.64
N PRO A 47 10.76 16.82 -9.50
CA PRO A 47 11.15 17.01 -10.90
C PRO A 47 10.20 17.92 -11.69
N LYS A 48 8.89 17.78 -11.53
CA LYS A 48 7.89 18.59 -12.27
C LYS A 48 7.80 20.00 -11.72
N LEU A 49 7.63 20.13 -10.39
CA LEU A 49 7.51 21.44 -9.74
C LEU A 49 8.81 22.26 -9.86
N SER A 50 9.98 21.60 -9.82
CA SER A 50 11.24 22.33 -10.00
C SER A 50 11.34 22.95 -11.40
N GLN A 51 10.94 22.23 -12.46
CA GLN A 51 10.93 22.75 -13.82
C GLN A 51 9.95 23.93 -13.96
N GLU A 52 8.76 23.79 -13.36
CA GLU A 52 7.73 24.82 -13.46
C GLU A 52 8.08 26.08 -12.66
N LEU A 53 8.57 25.94 -11.44
CA LEU A 53 8.82 27.05 -10.54
C LEU A 53 10.17 27.71 -10.77
N SER A 54 11.28 26.95 -10.76
CA SER A 54 12.62 27.51 -10.79
C SER A 54 12.89 28.30 -12.08
N GLY A 55 12.45 27.77 -13.20
CA GLY A 55 12.63 28.45 -14.51
C GLY A 55 11.87 29.77 -14.61
N LYS A 56 10.61 29.78 -14.16
CA LYS A 56 9.78 30.99 -14.19
C LYS A 56 10.29 32.05 -13.21
N ILE A 57 10.64 31.64 -11.97
CA ILE A 57 11.17 32.59 -10.98
C ILE A 57 12.46 33.22 -11.50
N ARG A 58 13.40 32.43 -12.01
CA ARG A 58 14.65 32.93 -12.56
C ARG A 58 14.40 33.95 -13.69
N LYS A 59 13.51 33.63 -14.62
CA LYS A 59 13.13 34.53 -15.70
C LYS A 59 12.65 35.88 -15.19
N TYR A 60 11.74 35.91 -14.21
CA TYR A 60 11.20 37.14 -13.65
C TYR A 60 12.22 37.94 -12.85
N LEU A 61 13.16 37.29 -12.18
CA LEU A 61 14.27 37.96 -11.50
C LEU A 61 15.25 38.60 -12.53
N GLU A 62 15.51 37.91 -13.66
CA GLU A 62 16.31 38.42 -14.75
C GLU A 62 15.65 39.62 -15.48
N GLU A 63 14.31 39.66 -15.50
CA GLU A 63 13.52 40.82 -15.97
C GLU A 63 13.53 42.00 -14.98
N GLY A 64 14.22 41.89 -13.84
CA GLY A 64 14.38 42.95 -12.85
C GLY A 64 13.25 43.09 -11.86
N LEU A 65 12.34 42.11 -11.75
CA LEU A 65 11.26 42.12 -10.72
C LEU A 65 11.85 41.83 -9.34
N ASP A 66 11.29 42.50 -8.35
CA ASP A 66 11.62 42.17 -6.96
C ASP A 66 11.17 40.74 -6.57
N PRO A 67 11.84 40.08 -5.62
CA PRO A 67 11.58 38.69 -5.26
C PRO A 67 10.11 38.38 -4.95
N LEU A 68 9.41 39.22 -4.20
CA LEU A 68 8.02 39.00 -3.83
C LEU A 68 7.07 39.19 -5.01
N THR A 69 7.34 40.13 -5.89
CA THR A 69 6.55 40.35 -7.10
C THR A 69 6.75 39.21 -8.10
N ALA A 70 8.01 38.71 -8.25
CA ALA A 70 8.30 37.53 -9.03
C ALA A 70 7.53 36.30 -8.54
N LEU A 71 7.51 36.06 -7.22
CA LEU A 71 6.73 34.99 -6.60
C LEU A 71 5.23 35.12 -6.87
N HIS A 72 4.69 36.35 -6.70
CA HIS A 72 3.26 36.59 -6.94
C HIS A 72 2.87 36.27 -8.38
N ARG A 73 3.71 36.64 -9.34
CA ARG A 73 3.47 36.37 -10.77
C ARG A 73 3.56 34.87 -11.08
N VAL A 74 4.56 34.19 -10.51
CA VAL A 74 4.68 32.72 -10.66
C VAL A 74 3.49 32.01 -10.06
N SER A 75 2.98 32.46 -8.91
CA SER A 75 1.85 31.80 -8.26
C SER A 75 0.59 31.81 -9.12
N SER A 76 0.34 32.91 -9.87
CA SER A 76 -0.82 33.01 -10.77
C SER A 76 -0.72 32.10 -12.00
N GLU A 77 0.50 31.69 -12.36
CA GLU A 77 0.78 30.82 -13.51
C GLU A 77 1.02 29.36 -13.13
N THR A 78 1.07 29.05 -11.82
CA THR A 78 1.32 27.69 -11.34
C THR A 78 0.05 26.87 -11.41
N ARG A 79 0.14 25.67 -12.01
CA ARG A 79 -0.99 24.76 -12.19
C ARG A 79 -1.44 24.07 -10.92
N ASP A 80 -0.51 23.87 -9.98
CA ASP A 80 -0.82 23.26 -8.69
C ASP A 80 -1.49 24.27 -7.76
N ASN A 81 -2.77 24.05 -7.47
CA ASN A 81 -3.56 24.94 -6.63
C ASN A 81 -3.03 25.07 -5.20
N VAL A 82 -2.39 24.05 -4.65
CA VAL A 82 -1.85 24.07 -3.27
C VAL A 82 -0.58 24.89 -3.25
N VAL A 83 0.32 24.67 -4.20
CA VAL A 83 1.57 25.44 -4.34
C VAL A 83 1.26 26.90 -4.68
N SER A 84 0.32 27.15 -5.59
CA SER A 84 -0.13 28.51 -5.92
C SER A 84 -0.64 29.26 -4.68
N ARG A 85 -1.55 28.67 -3.92
CA ARG A 85 -2.07 29.23 -2.66
C ARG A 85 -0.97 29.45 -1.62
N LEU A 86 -0.04 28.49 -1.47
CA LEU A 86 1.09 28.66 -0.56
C LEU A 86 1.90 29.89 -0.90
N ILE A 87 2.32 30.03 -2.19
CA ILE A 87 3.14 31.16 -2.63
C ILE A 87 2.38 32.48 -2.47
N GLN A 88 1.10 32.54 -2.84
CA GLN A 88 0.27 33.76 -2.68
C GLN A 88 0.17 34.18 -1.20
N ASN A 89 -0.18 33.23 -0.33
CA ASN A 89 -0.28 33.52 1.08
C ASN A 89 1.08 33.85 1.71
N TYR A 90 2.15 33.19 1.22
CA TYR A 90 3.51 33.54 1.64
C TYR A 90 3.85 35.00 1.30
N VAL A 91 3.62 35.41 0.05
CA VAL A 91 3.85 36.79 -0.38
C VAL A 91 3.05 37.78 0.44
N TYR A 92 1.78 37.48 0.70
CA TYR A 92 0.93 38.34 1.54
C TYR A 92 1.49 38.49 2.97
N VAL A 93 1.80 37.38 3.62
CA VAL A 93 2.31 37.40 5.01
C VAL A 93 3.73 38.00 5.07
N ALA A 94 4.60 37.72 4.11
CA ALA A 94 5.94 38.29 4.05
C ALA A 94 5.93 39.82 3.90
N ARG A 95 4.97 40.39 3.16
CA ARG A 95 4.78 41.82 3.00
C ARG A 95 4.27 42.51 4.27
N HIS A 96 3.43 41.84 5.06
CA HIS A 96 2.74 42.46 6.17
C HIS A 96 3.29 42.06 7.55
N VAL A 97 3.84 40.88 7.72
CA VAL A 97 4.24 40.31 9.01
C VAL A 97 5.74 40.03 9.09
N GLY A 98 6.41 39.91 7.96
CA GLY A 98 7.85 39.66 7.85
C GLY A 98 8.28 38.20 7.97
N SER A 99 7.50 37.32 8.63
CA SER A 99 7.80 35.88 8.73
C SER A 99 6.57 35.02 8.43
N ALA A 100 6.71 34.05 7.56
CA ALA A 100 5.65 33.15 7.14
C ALA A 100 5.83 31.69 7.61
N THR A 101 6.66 31.46 8.62
CA THR A 101 6.99 30.10 9.08
C THR A 101 5.76 29.34 9.57
N LEU A 102 4.91 29.97 10.39
CA LEU A 102 3.68 29.36 10.90
C LEU A 102 2.70 29.01 9.76
N LEU A 103 2.60 29.88 8.76
CA LEU A 103 1.79 29.62 7.58
C LEU A 103 2.24 28.37 6.83
N SER A 104 3.54 28.25 6.54
CA SER A 104 4.09 27.10 5.82
C SER A 104 3.93 25.82 6.60
N ILE A 105 4.02 25.87 7.92
CA ILE A 105 3.75 24.76 8.81
C ILE A 105 2.27 24.33 8.70
N SER A 106 1.31 25.26 8.67
CA SER A 106 -0.11 24.93 8.55
C SER A 106 -0.44 24.28 7.18
N PHE A 107 0.18 24.72 6.10
CA PHE A 107 0.04 24.06 4.78
C PHE A 107 0.61 22.64 4.77
N LEU A 108 1.75 22.41 5.44
CA LEU A 108 2.27 21.06 5.61
C LEU A 108 1.29 20.19 6.41
N GLU A 109 0.70 20.70 7.49
CA GLU A 109 -0.32 19.96 8.24
C GLU A 109 -1.52 19.59 7.39
N GLU A 110 -2.07 20.52 6.62
CA GLU A 110 -3.18 20.26 5.71
C GLU A 110 -2.82 19.15 4.69
N ALA A 111 -1.62 19.22 4.09
CA ALA A 111 -1.15 18.21 3.16
C ALA A 111 -0.97 16.83 3.83
N LEU A 112 -0.48 16.81 5.07
CA LEU A 112 -0.27 15.59 5.84
C LEU A 112 -1.58 14.97 6.34
N GLU A 113 -2.57 15.78 6.74
CA GLU A 113 -3.92 15.29 7.06
C GLU A 113 -4.63 14.72 5.83
N SER A 114 -4.38 15.26 4.65
CA SER A 114 -4.84 14.67 3.39
C SER A 114 -4.33 13.24 3.21
N ILE A 115 -3.05 12.97 3.53
CA ILE A 115 -2.45 11.62 3.49
C ILE A 115 -3.14 10.69 4.49
N ARG A 116 -3.43 11.18 5.69
CA ARG A 116 -4.17 10.42 6.70
C ARG A 116 -5.57 10.05 6.24
N GLY A 117 -6.26 11.00 5.58
CA GLY A 117 -7.56 10.76 4.95
C GLY A 117 -7.49 9.73 3.81
N GLN A 118 -6.37 9.67 3.06
CA GLN A 118 -6.14 8.64 2.05
C GLN A 118 -6.04 7.24 2.68
N TRP A 119 -5.34 7.09 3.82
CA TRP A 119 -5.28 5.82 4.54
C TRP A 119 -6.65 5.34 4.98
N LYS A 120 -7.47 6.22 5.55
CA LYS A 120 -8.82 5.86 5.98
C LYS A 120 -9.64 5.34 4.79
N ARG A 121 -9.70 6.11 3.69
CA ARG A 121 -10.43 5.70 2.47
C ARG A 121 -9.94 4.39 1.88
N TYR A 122 -8.63 4.17 1.88
CA TYR A 122 -8.03 2.94 1.40
C TYR A 122 -8.44 1.73 2.24
N ILE A 123 -8.35 1.86 3.56
CA ILE A 123 -8.76 0.82 4.51
C ILE A 123 -10.26 0.51 4.36
N ASP A 124 -11.11 1.54 4.30
CA ASP A 124 -12.56 1.38 4.15
C ASP A 124 -12.90 0.66 2.84
N TYR A 125 -12.26 1.02 1.72
CA TYR A 125 -12.42 0.33 0.45
C TYR A 125 -11.97 -1.14 0.51
N MET A 126 -10.80 -1.40 1.08
CA MET A 126 -10.28 -2.78 1.15
C MET A 126 -11.11 -3.65 2.12
N ASN A 127 -11.63 -3.08 3.18
CA ASN A 127 -12.59 -3.78 4.05
C ASN A 127 -13.84 -4.16 3.24
N LEU A 128 -14.41 -3.22 2.47
CA LEU A 128 -15.56 -3.51 1.60
C LEU A 128 -15.26 -4.66 0.63
N VAL A 129 -14.13 -4.59 -0.09
CA VAL A 129 -13.71 -5.67 -1.02
C VAL A 129 -13.63 -7.01 -0.29
N THR A 130 -13.07 -7.02 0.90
CA THR A 130 -12.87 -8.25 1.68
C THR A 130 -14.20 -8.78 2.24
N GLU A 131 -15.06 -7.91 2.75
CA GLU A 131 -16.41 -8.28 3.24
C GLU A 131 -17.25 -8.88 2.10
N VAL A 132 -17.28 -8.24 0.94
CA VAL A 132 -17.96 -8.77 -0.24
C VAL A 132 -17.37 -10.12 -0.67
N THR A 133 -16.05 -10.27 -0.62
CA THR A 133 -15.38 -11.54 -0.90
C THR A 133 -15.84 -12.64 0.06
N VAL A 134 -15.92 -12.35 1.36
CA VAL A 134 -16.42 -13.31 2.38
C VAL A 134 -17.87 -13.71 2.08
N VAL A 135 -18.73 -12.74 1.83
CA VAL A 135 -20.16 -13.00 1.50
C VAL A 135 -20.30 -13.87 0.25
N LEU A 136 -19.53 -13.56 -0.81
CA LEU A 136 -19.55 -14.36 -2.05
C LEU A 136 -19.02 -15.78 -1.81
N PHE A 137 -17.98 -15.98 -1.00
CA PHE A 137 -17.52 -17.32 -0.63
C PHE A 137 -18.55 -18.08 0.21
N MET A 138 -19.21 -17.42 1.17
CA MET A 138 -20.30 -18.04 1.92
C MET A 138 -21.47 -18.46 1.01
N SER A 139 -21.85 -17.61 0.04
CA SER A 139 -22.86 -17.94 -0.98
C SER A 139 -22.40 -19.11 -1.86
N SER A 140 -21.11 -19.19 -2.17
CA SER A 140 -20.53 -20.31 -2.93
C SER A 140 -20.65 -21.64 -2.17
N ILE A 141 -20.53 -21.65 -0.84
CA ILE A 141 -20.75 -22.86 -0.02
C ILE A 141 -22.18 -23.35 -0.18
N ILE A 142 -23.16 -22.44 -0.03
CA ILE A 142 -24.56 -22.79 -0.20
C ILE A 142 -24.79 -23.32 -1.62
N GLY A 143 -24.20 -22.69 -2.63
CA GLY A 143 -24.24 -23.14 -4.00
C GLY A 143 -23.65 -24.54 -4.21
N VAL A 144 -22.50 -24.84 -3.61
CA VAL A 144 -21.89 -26.18 -3.63
C VAL A 144 -22.83 -27.21 -3.01
N VAL A 145 -23.37 -26.92 -1.83
CA VAL A 145 -24.32 -27.83 -1.15
C VAL A 145 -25.56 -28.05 -2.02
N LEU A 146 -26.13 -27.00 -2.62
CA LEU A 146 -27.30 -27.13 -3.51
C LEU A 146 -26.98 -27.91 -4.78
N SER A 147 -25.80 -27.76 -5.38
CA SER A 147 -25.39 -28.52 -6.57
C SER A 147 -25.17 -30.01 -6.24
N LEU A 148 -24.80 -30.36 -5.02
CA LEU A 148 -24.71 -31.73 -4.58
C LEU A 148 -26.08 -32.42 -4.45
N PHE A 149 -27.14 -31.65 -4.13
CA PHE A 149 -28.50 -32.18 -4.05
C PHE A 149 -29.28 -32.06 -5.36
N ASN A 150 -28.97 -31.08 -6.21
CA ASN A 150 -29.68 -30.83 -7.46
C ASN A 150 -28.74 -30.99 -8.66
N TYR A 151 -28.64 -32.20 -9.14
CA TYR A 151 -27.75 -32.70 -10.16
C TYR A 151 -27.75 -31.96 -11.51
N GLN A 152 -28.87 -31.32 -11.85
CA GLN A 152 -29.04 -30.64 -13.15
C GLN A 152 -28.49 -29.20 -13.15
N ASN A 153 -28.10 -28.65 -12.01
CA ASN A 153 -27.76 -27.24 -11.90
C ASN A 153 -26.34 -27.03 -11.30
N THR A 154 -25.31 -27.35 -12.11
CA THR A 154 -23.91 -27.09 -11.76
C THR A 154 -23.51 -25.61 -11.86
N GLY A 155 -24.45 -24.75 -12.27
CA GLY A 155 -24.18 -23.30 -12.42
C GLY A 155 -23.71 -22.59 -11.15
N TYR A 156 -24.03 -23.14 -9.97
CA TYR A 156 -23.55 -22.59 -8.69
C TYR A 156 -22.05 -22.73 -8.48
N LEU A 157 -21.39 -23.70 -9.12
CA LEU A 157 -19.93 -23.86 -9.05
C LEU A 157 -19.17 -22.68 -9.66
N SER A 158 -19.81 -21.99 -10.61
CA SER A 158 -19.24 -20.76 -11.23
C SER A 158 -19.08 -19.60 -10.24
N LEU A 159 -19.74 -19.63 -9.07
CA LEU A 159 -19.61 -18.57 -8.05
C LEU A 159 -18.19 -18.50 -7.48
N ILE A 160 -17.48 -19.63 -7.36
CA ILE A 160 -16.11 -19.64 -6.84
C ILE A 160 -15.14 -18.85 -7.77
N PRO A 161 -15.04 -19.17 -9.08
CA PRO A 161 -14.18 -18.40 -9.97
C PRO A 161 -14.62 -16.93 -10.11
N ILE A 162 -15.92 -16.62 -10.08
CA ILE A 162 -16.40 -15.24 -10.08
C ILE A 162 -15.89 -14.50 -8.84
N THR A 163 -15.97 -15.11 -7.68
CA THR A 163 -15.47 -14.53 -6.42
C THR A 163 -13.96 -14.29 -6.48
N LEU A 164 -13.19 -15.23 -7.04
CA LEU A 164 -11.73 -15.08 -7.22
C LEU A 164 -11.40 -13.90 -8.15
N VAL A 165 -12.09 -13.80 -9.28
CA VAL A 165 -11.89 -12.68 -10.22
C VAL A 165 -12.26 -11.36 -9.56
N PHE A 166 -13.38 -11.30 -8.83
CA PHE A 166 -13.79 -10.11 -8.08
C PHE A 166 -12.71 -9.70 -7.05
N THR A 167 -12.19 -10.65 -6.28
CA THR A 167 -11.18 -10.38 -5.26
C THR A 167 -9.87 -9.87 -5.87
N LEU A 168 -9.42 -10.49 -6.97
CA LEU A 168 -8.22 -10.06 -7.69
C LEU A 168 -8.37 -8.66 -8.29
N ILE A 169 -9.47 -8.39 -8.96
CA ILE A 169 -9.74 -7.09 -9.58
C ILE A 169 -9.92 -6.02 -8.49
N GLY A 170 -10.75 -6.29 -7.47
CA GLY A 170 -11.01 -5.35 -6.38
C GLY A 170 -9.73 -4.98 -5.62
N SER A 171 -8.90 -5.97 -5.25
CA SER A 171 -7.63 -5.74 -4.58
C SER A 171 -6.64 -4.97 -5.45
N SER A 172 -6.59 -5.27 -6.75
CA SER A 172 -5.72 -4.58 -7.72
C SER A 172 -6.14 -3.13 -7.93
N ILE A 173 -7.43 -2.87 -8.09
CA ILE A 173 -7.99 -1.51 -8.21
C ILE A 173 -7.68 -0.72 -6.93
N GLY A 174 -7.94 -1.29 -5.76
CA GLY A 174 -7.62 -0.67 -4.48
C GLY A 174 -6.16 -0.27 -4.39
N TYR A 175 -5.25 -1.18 -4.75
CA TYR A 175 -3.83 -0.90 -4.74
C TYR A 175 -3.42 0.19 -5.75
N ILE A 176 -3.87 0.11 -6.99
CA ILE A 176 -3.44 1.03 -8.07
C ILE A 176 -3.96 2.45 -7.82
N TYR A 177 -5.24 2.58 -7.47
CA TYR A 177 -5.92 3.88 -7.45
C TYR A 177 -6.08 4.50 -6.06
N MET A 178 -6.16 3.69 -5.01
CA MET A 178 -6.49 4.17 -3.67
C MET A 178 -5.34 4.03 -2.66
N HIS A 179 -4.25 3.33 -3.04
CA HIS A 179 -3.14 3.11 -2.11
C HIS A 179 -2.54 4.45 -1.66
N PRO A 180 -2.42 4.71 -0.34
CA PRO A 180 -1.92 5.97 0.17
C PRO A 180 -0.49 6.25 -0.28
N TRP A 181 -0.20 7.53 -0.47
CA TRP A 181 1.12 7.96 -0.90
C TRP A 181 2.24 7.59 0.08
N MET A 182 1.99 7.63 1.39
CA MET A 182 2.97 7.38 2.42
C MET A 182 2.49 6.34 3.44
N GLY A 183 3.42 5.61 4.05
CA GLY A 183 3.12 4.74 5.20
C GLY A 183 3.22 3.25 4.95
N ASN A 184 3.33 2.81 3.71
CA ASN A 184 3.67 1.41 3.44
C ASN A 184 5.19 1.24 3.48
N PHE A 185 5.70 0.69 4.59
CA PHE A 185 7.14 0.56 4.79
C PHE A 185 7.84 -0.35 3.76
N TYR A 186 7.13 -1.25 3.09
CA TYR A 186 7.71 -2.05 2.00
C TYR A 186 8.10 -1.20 0.78
N GLN A 187 7.50 -0.02 0.62
CA GLN A 187 7.85 0.91 -0.46
C GLN A 187 9.09 1.75 -0.13
N GLU A 188 9.46 1.82 1.15
CA GLU A 188 10.64 2.56 1.59
C GLU A 188 11.95 1.81 1.24
N PHE A 189 11.87 0.48 1.06
CA PHE A 189 13.02 -0.33 0.72
C PHE A 189 13.07 -0.64 -0.77
N GLN A 190 14.28 -0.66 -1.32
CA GLN A 190 14.51 -1.06 -2.70
C GLN A 190 14.43 -2.58 -2.82
N ILE A 191 13.28 -3.09 -3.25
CA ILE A 191 13.10 -4.51 -3.59
C ILE A 191 13.36 -4.65 -5.09
N ASN A 192 14.31 -5.52 -5.46
CA ASN A 192 14.66 -5.76 -6.85
C ASN A 192 13.43 -6.23 -7.65
N ARG A 193 13.18 -5.58 -8.80
CA ARG A 193 12.06 -5.91 -9.68
C ARG A 193 12.16 -7.32 -10.25
N GLU A 194 13.37 -7.81 -10.49
CA GLU A 194 13.61 -9.18 -10.97
C GLU A 194 13.16 -10.22 -9.95
N ILE A 195 13.48 -10.02 -8.67
CA ILE A 195 13.00 -10.88 -7.59
C ILE A 195 11.48 -10.87 -7.52
N THR A 196 10.86 -9.70 -7.64
CA THR A 196 9.40 -9.59 -7.67
C THR A 196 8.80 -10.34 -8.84
N ALA A 197 9.35 -10.16 -10.05
CA ALA A 197 8.91 -10.87 -11.26
C ALA A 197 9.06 -12.39 -11.11
N LEU A 198 10.21 -12.86 -10.58
CA LEU A 198 10.45 -14.28 -10.31
C LEU A 198 9.42 -14.86 -9.33
N LEU A 199 9.08 -14.14 -8.25
CA LEU A 199 8.07 -14.59 -7.29
C LEU A 199 6.68 -14.71 -7.93
N TYR A 200 6.30 -13.79 -8.81
CA TYR A 200 5.05 -13.89 -9.55
C TYR A 200 5.08 -14.99 -10.60
N MET A 201 6.23 -15.23 -11.25
CA MET A 201 6.39 -16.41 -12.13
C MET A 201 6.22 -17.72 -11.36
N VAL A 202 6.83 -17.87 -10.18
CA VAL A 202 6.61 -19.04 -9.31
C VAL A 202 5.12 -19.18 -8.98
N THR A 203 4.44 -18.09 -8.66
CA THR A 203 2.99 -18.10 -8.41
C THR A 203 2.20 -18.64 -9.60
N LEU A 204 2.52 -18.19 -10.81
CA LEU A 204 1.86 -18.64 -12.03
C LEU A 204 2.15 -20.12 -12.35
N VAL A 205 3.39 -20.55 -12.16
CA VAL A 205 3.79 -21.96 -12.34
C VAL A 205 3.05 -22.87 -11.37
N VAL A 206 2.97 -22.49 -10.09
CA VAL A 206 2.21 -23.24 -9.08
C VAL A 206 0.74 -23.30 -9.46
N LEU A 207 0.13 -22.17 -9.84
CA LEU A 207 -1.28 -22.13 -10.23
C LEU A 207 -1.58 -22.99 -11.44
N SER A 208 -0.75 -22.90 -12.51
CA SER A 208 -0.90 -23.73 -13.69
C SER A 208 -0.67 -25.22 -13.38
N GLY A 209 0.24 -25.51 -12.45
CA GLY A 209 0.48 -26.87 -11.98
C GLY A 209 -0.72 -27.48 -11.24
N ILE A 210 -1.37 -26.72 -10.36
CA ILE A 210 -2.60 -27.15 -9.65
C ILE A 210 -3.70 -27.49 -10.68
N LEU A 211 -3.84 -26.66 -11.71
CA LEU A 211 -4.85 -26.87 -12.75
C LEU A 211 -4.55 -28.06 -13.67
N ALA A 212 -3.27 -28.24 -14.06
CA ALA A 212 -2.88 -29.27 -14.99
C ALA A 212 -2.67 -30.66 -14.34
N TRP A 213 -2.18 -30.67 -13.08
CA TRP A 213 -1.82 -31.89 -12.35
C TRP A 213 -2.30 -31.82 -10.89
N PRO A 214 -3.62 -31.92 -10.64
CA PRO A 214 -4.19 -31.80 -9.29
C PRO A 214 -3.64 -32.88 -8.31
N GLN A 215 -3.17 -34.00 -8.79
CA GLN A 215 -2.49 -35.03 -7.98
C GLN A 215 -1.12 -34.62 -7.42
N LEU A 216 -0.48 -33.59 -7.99
CA LEU A 216 0.82 -33.07 -7.55
C LEU A 216 0.68 -31.84 -6.65
N THR A 217 -0.54 -31.46 -6.23
CA THR A 217 -0.80 -30.26 -5.40
C THR A 217 -0.02 -30.25 -4.08
N LEU A 218 0.28 -31.40 -3.50
CA LEU A 218 1.12 -31.49 -2.31
C LEU A 218 2.54 -30.96 -2.57
N TYR A 219 3.14 -31.29 -3.72
CA TYR A 219 4.47 -30.79 -4.09
C TYR A 219 4.45 -29.30 -4.38
N PHE A 220 3.38 -28.81 -5.01
CA PHE A 220 3.17 -27.37 -5.23
C PHE A 220 2.98 -26.61 -3.91
N ALA A 221 2.25 -27.18 -2.95
CA ALA A 221 2.12 -26.62 -1.62
C ALA A 221 3.48 -26.54 -0.92
N ALA A 222 4.24 -27.64 -0.90
CA ALA A 222 5.56 -27.69 -0.28
C ALA A 222 6.55 -26.67 -0.91
N SER A 223 6.58 -26.58 -2.24
CA SER A 223 7.42 -25.59 -2.94
C SER A 223 7.02 -24.15 -2.61
N SER A 224 5.73 -23.86 -2.55
CA SER A 224 5.21 -22.54 -2.18
C SER A 224 5.53 -22.18 -0.73
N ILE A 225 5.47 -23.14 0.20
CA ILE A 225 5.87 -22.95 1.58
C ILE A 225 7.37 -22.65 1.67
N ALA A 226 8.21 -23.40 0.97
CA ALA A 226 9.66 -23.20 1.00
C ALA A 226 10.06 -21.81 0.47
N VAL A 227 9.56 -21.42 -0.70
CA VAL A 227 9.79 -20.07 -1.25
C VAL A 227 9.15 -19.00 -0.36
N GLY A 228 7.94 -19.26 0.10
CA GLY A 228 7.19 -18.36 0.98
C GLY A 228 7.90 -18.08 2.30
N PHE A 229 8.60 -19.07 2.86
CA PHE A 229 9.37 -18.89 4.09
C PHE A 229 10.52 -17.90 3.89
N ILE A 230 11.23 -17.97 2.75
CA ILE A 230 12.30 -17.03 2.39
C ILE A 230 11.72 -15.61 2.25
N VAL A 231 10.56 -15.48 1.59
CA VAL A 231 9.88 -14.19 1.39
C VAL A 231 9.44 -13.61 2.72
N GLU A 232 8.87 -14.43 3.60
CA GLU A 232 8.40 -13.96 4.92
C GLU A 232 9.55 -13.56 5.83
N TYR A 233 10.64 -14.31 5.84
CA TYR A 233 11.86 -13.95 6.56
C TYR A 233 12.39 -12.57 6.11
N LYS A 234 12.42 -12.33 4.79
CA LYS A 234 12.81 -11.03 4.23
C LYS A 234 11.83 -9.93 4.66
N SER A 235 10.54 -10.20 4.63
CA SER A 235 9.47 -9.28 5.04
C SER A 235 9.61 -8.87 6.51
N VAL A 236 9.82 -9.84 7.41
CA VAL A 236 10.02 -9.60 8.84
C VAL A 236 11.29 -8.79 9.11
N ASN A 237 12.36 -9.06 8.37
CA ASN A 237 13.60 -8.29 8.50
C ASN A 237 13.43 -6.83 8.08
N LEU A 238 12.69 -6.56 6.99
CA LEU A 238 12.38 -5.19 6.56
C LEU A 238 11.53 -4.47 7.61
N GLU A 239 10.55 -5.15 8.20
CA GLU A 239 9.74 -4.58 9.27
C GLU A 239 10.57 -4.24 10.52
N LYS A 240 11.48 -5.13 10.93
CA LYS A 240 12.39 -4.88 12.05
C LYS A 240 13.30 -3.69 11.79
N ARG A 241 13.83 -3.55 10.56
CA ARG A 241 14.63 -2.38 10.17
C ARG A 241 13.82 -1.10 10.23
N PHE A 242 12.60 -1.12 9.73
CA PHE A 242 11.73 0.04 9.76
C PHE A 242 11.33 0.43 11.19
N LYS A 243 11.07 -0.55 12.05
CA LYS A 243 10.80 -0.30 13.47
C LYS A 243 12.01 0.35 14.16
N LYS A 244 13.21 -0.17 13.96
CA LYS A 244 14.43 0.45 14.48
C LYS A 244 14.61 1.89 13.99
N PHE A 245 14.32 2.14 12.72
CA PHE A 245 14.33 3.49 12.17
C PHE A 245 13.34 4.41 12.90
N ILE A 246 12.10 3.96 13.15
CA ILE A 246 11.10 4.75 13.88
C ILE A 246 11.58 5.04 15.33
N ASP A 247 12.19 4.07 15.99
CA ASP A 247 12.70 4.23 17.35
C ASP A 247 13.88 5.24 17.37
N GLU A 248 14.81 5.16 16.40
CA GLU A 248 15.94 6.08 16.29
C GLU A 248 15.49 7.51 15.92
N ILE A 249 14.54 7.66 14.98
CA ILE A 249 14.00 8.99 14.62
C ILE A 249 13.26 9.64 15.78
N SER A 250 12.57 8.84 16.60
CA SER A 250 11.90 9.33 17.81
C SER A 250 12.91 9.79 18.87
N SER A 251 14.05 9.13 18.96
CA SER A 251 15.16 9.55 19.84
C SER A 251 15.76 10.89 19.38
N ILE A 252 15.98 11.07 18.06
CA ILE A 252 16.43 12.34 17.51
C ILE A 252 15.40 13.46 17.79
N MET A 253 14.11 13.16 17.68
CA MET A 253 13.05 14.10 18.00
C MET A 253 13.14 14.58 19.45
N ASN A 254 13.31 13.67 20.40
CA ASN A 254 13.47 14.00 21.81
C ASN A 254 14.73 14.85 22.05
N ASN A 255 15.84 14.53 21.38
CA ASN A 255 17.08 15.30 21.49
C ASN A 255 16.91 16.73 20.95
N LEU A 256 16.21 16.91 19.83
CA LEU A 256 15.89 18.22 19.29
C LEU A 256 14.97 19.04 20.22
N GLU A 257 14.05 18.40 20.93
CA GLU A 257 13.22 19.06 21.94
C GLU A 257 14.07 19.61 23.12
N ILE A 258 15.12 18.89 23.47
CA ILE A 258 16.06 19.30 24.55
C ILE A 258 17.07 20.36 24.06
N GLY A 259 17.18 20.60 22.76
CA GLY A 259 18.04 21.63 22.18
C GLY A 259 19.35 21.14 21.57
N PHE A 260 19.54 19.83 21.42
CA PHE A 260 20.70 19.29 20.73
C PHE A 260 20.60 19.44 19.20
N PRO A 261 21.69 19.75 18.48
CA PRO A 261 21.69 19.81 17.02
C PRO A 261 21.45 18.41 16.42
N GLY A 262 20.44 18.26 15.54
CA GLY A 262 20.03 16.95 15.00
C GLY A 262 20.19 16.78 13.49
N THR A 263 20.63 17.79 12.78
CA THR A 263 20.67 17.82 11.32
C THR A 263 21.58 16.80 10.64
N PRO A 264 22.83 16.61 11.08
CA PRO A 264 23.73 15.61 10.46
C PRO A 264 23.25 14.18 10.67
N GLU A 265 22.48 13.94 11.74
CA GLU A 265 22.01 12.61 12.11
C GLU A 265 20.87 12.12 11.22
N ILE A 266 20.00 13.02 10.70
CA ILE A 266 18.84 12.65 9.87
C ILE A 266 19.28 12.02 8.54
N THR A 267 20.23 12.63 7.84
CA THR A 267 20.75 12.10 6.56
C THR A 267 21.51 10.79 6.77
N GLY A 268 22.30 10.71 7.84
CA GLY A 268 22.99 9.48 8.24
C GLY A 268 22.00 8.35 8.56
N LEU A 269 20.89 8.66 9.21
CA LEU A 269 19.84 7.71 9.55
C LEU A 269 19.15 7.14 8.30
N VAL A 270 18.77 8.00 7.36
CA VAL A 270 18.14 7.59 6.08
C VAL A 270 19.07 6.64 5.32
N ALA A 271 20.36 6.97 5.21
CA ALA A 271 21.37 6.14 4.56
C ALA A 271 21.61 4.82 5.31
N LYS A 272 21.76 4.86 6.65
CA LYS A 272 21.96 3.69 7.51
C LYS A 272 20.86 2.63 7.36
N HIS A 273 19.62 3.07 7.28
CA HIS A 273 18.47 2.16 7.14
C HIS A 273 18.13 1.83 5.70
N GLY A 274 18.79 2.46 4.71
CA GLY A 274 18.58 2.22 3.29
C GLY A 274 17.16 2.58 2.84
N LEU A 275 16.64 3.71 3.33
CA LEU A 275 15.32 4.21 2.97
C LEU A 275 15.42 4.98 1.65
N HIS A 276 14.90 4.38 0.58
CA HIS A 276 14.89 4.97 -0.77
C HIS A 276 13.47 5.38 -1.22
N GLY A 277 12.50 5.21 -0.34
CA GLY A 277 11.10 5.53 -0.62
C GLY A 277 10.74 6.97 -0.25
N ARG A 278 9.46 7.14 0.03
CA ARG A 278 8.84 8.45 0.21
C ARG A 278 9.22 9.12 1.53
N ILE A 279 9.32 8.34 2.59
CA ILE A 279 9.76 8.84 3.92
C ILE A 279 11.22 9.25 3.83
N GLY A 280 12.06 8.42 3.19
CA GLY A 280 13.45 8.77 2.92
C GLY A 280 13.59 10.09 2.15
N THR A 281 12.79 10.29 1.10
CA THR A 281 12.78 11.54 0.31
C THR A 281 12.36 12.76 1.15
N LEU A 282 11.32 12.64 1.99
CA LEU A 282 10.89 13.73 2.86
C LEU A 282 11.96 14.13 3.88
N LEU A 283 12.58 13.15 4.50
CA LEU A 283 13.63 13.41 5.49
C LEU A 283 14.90 13.98 4.85
N THR A 284 15.24 13.54 3.64
CA THR A 284 16.34 14.12 2.87
C THR A 284 16.03 15.57 2.50
N ALA A 285 14.82 15.86 2.01
CA ALA A 285 14.38 17.21 1.68
C ALA A 285 14.43 18.14 2.92
N LEU A 286 13.99 17.66 4.06
CA LEU A 286 14.06 18.42 5.31
C LEU A 286 15.51 18.69 5.72
N SER A 287 16.36 17.66 5.66
CA SER A 287 17.79 17.78 6.01
C SER A 287 18.53 18.75 5.10
N GLU A 288 18.29 18.70 3.78
CA GLU A 288 18.86 19.65 2.81
C GLU A 288 18.37 21.08 3.07
N GLY A 289 17.09 21.26 3.34
CA GLY A 289 16.52 22.56 3.70
C GLY A 289 17.19 23.15 4.93
N VAL A 290 17.38 22.35 5.98
CA VAL A 290 17.98 22.78 7.25
C VAL A 290 19.49 23.07 7.13
N THR A 291 20.22 22.26 6.38
CA THR A 291 21.68 22.51 6.14
C THR A 291 21.94 23.86 5.48
N VAL A 292 21.01 24.33 4.66
CA VAL A 292 21.15 25.61 3.94
C VAL A 292 20.61 26.80 4.72
N ALA A 293 19.48 26.62 5.41
CA ALA A 293 18.73 27.70 6.08
C ALA A 293 18.98 27.80 7.60
N GLY A 294 19.64 26.81 8.18
CA GLY A 294 19.78 26.67 9.64
C GLY A 294 18.57 25.97 10.29
N GLU A 295 18.58 25.86 11.61
CA GLU A 295 17.61 25.05 12.37
C GLU A 295 16.25 25.73 12.59
N THR A 296 16.00 26.88 11.98
CA THR A 296 14.78 27.66 12.16
C THR A 296 13.57 26.87 11.62
N GLY A 297 12.58 26.62 12.48
CA GLY A 297 11.39 25.84 12.12
C GLY A 297 11.57 24.31 12.06
N LEU A 298 12.79 23.82 12.24
CA LEU A 298 13.09 22.38 12.16
C LEU A 298 12.26 21.56 13.14
N ARG A 299 12.22 21.97 14.42
CA ARG A 299 11.55 21.21 15.48
C ARG A 299 10.08 20.93 15.17
N GLY A 300 9.33 21.98 14.82
CA GLY A 300 7.91 21.84 14.53
C GLY A 300 7.61 20.94 13.32
N SER A 301 8.39 21.10 12.25
CA SER A 301 8.23 20.32 11.01
C SER A 301 8.64 18.86 11.19
N PHE A 302 9.76 18.64 11.88
CA PHE A 302 10.27 17.29 12.13
C PHE A 302 9.30 16.49 13.00
N ASN A 303 8.82 17.06 14.12
CA ASN A 303 7.83 16.40 14.98
C ASN A 303 6.57 16.01 14.24
N ARG A 304 6.07 16.86 13.33
CA ARG A 304 4.89 16.56 12.51
C ARG A 304 5.13 15.42 11.54
N ILE A 305 6.26 15.43 10.84
CA ILE A 305 6.64 14.35 9.92
C ILE A 305 6.76 13.02 10.66
N VAL A 306 7.46 13.02 11.81
CA VAL A 306 7.63 11.82 12.63
C VAL A 306 6.29 11.29 13.12
N ASN A 307 5.42 12.16 13.65
CA ASN A 307 4.09 11.78 14.12
C ASN A 307 3.25 11.15 13.01
N ILE A 308 3.34 11.65 11.78
CA ILE A 308 2.61 11.10 10.64
C ILE A 308 3.21 9.79 10.16
N VAL A 309 4.54 9.66 10.13
CA VAL A 309 5.20 8.40 9.84
C VAL A 309 4.76 7.32 10.83
N GLN A 310 4.74 7.65 12.12
CA GLN A 310 4.26 6.73 13.17
C GLN A 310 2.79 6.38 13.04
N ALA A 311 1.92 7.39 12.81
CA ALA A 311 0.49 7.18 12.63
C ALA A 311 0.19 6.33 11.39
N SER A 312 0.87 6.60 10.27
CA SER A 312 0.75 5.84 9.03
C SER A 312 1.24 4.40 9.22
N TYR A 313 2.34 4.19 9.92
CA TYR A 313 2.83 2.84 10.25
C TYR A 313 1.87 2.07 11.14
N LYS A 314 1.29 2.70 12.17
CA LYS A 314 0.25 2.09 13.01
C LYS A 314 -0.98 1.70 12.18
N SER A 315 -1.44 2.58 11.31
CA SER A 315 -2.59 2.32 10.41
C SER A 315 -2.30 1.16 9.46
N PHE A 316 -1.13 1.14 8.86
CA PHE A 316 -0.68 0.05 8.01
C PHE A 316 -0.62 -1.29 8.76
N ARG A 317 -0.06 -1.31 9.98
CA ARG A 317 0.04 -2.53 10.80
C ARG A 317 -1.33 -3.05 11.21
N LYS A 318 -2.25 -2.15 11.58
CA LYS A 318 -3.65 -2.50 11.88
C LYS A 318 -4.32 -3.11 10.65
N TYR A 319 -4.19 -2.46 9.49
CA TYR A 319 -4.74 -2.95 8.24
C TYR A 319 -4.22 -4.34 7.88
N ARG A 320 -2.90 -4.57 7.98
CA ARG A 320 -2.31 -5.89 7.76
C ARG A 320 -2.90 -6.95 8.68
N GLY A 321 -3.07 -6.64 9.97
CA GLY A 321 -3.72 -7.55 10.92
C GLY A 321 -5.13 -7.91 10.49
N THR A 322 -5.92 -6.94 10.06
CA THR A 322 -7.28 -7.15 9.54
C THR A 322 -7.28 -8.08 8.30
N ILE A 323 -6.38 -7.86 7.34
CA ILE A 323 -6.25 -8.74 6.16
C ILE A 323 -5.94 -10.18 6.55
N TYR A 324 -5.03 -10.42 7.50
CA TYR A 324 -4.75 -11.77 7.95
C TYR A 324 -5.96 -12.45 8.62
N THR A 325 -6.73 -11.71 9.42
CA THR A 325 -7.97 -12.21 9.99
C THR A 325 -8.95 -12.65 8.91
N TYR A 326 -9.15 -11.84 7.88
CA TYR A 326 -10.03 -12.19 6.78
C TYR A 326 -9.52 -13.38 5.96
N ILE A 327 -8.22 -13.45 5.68
CA ILE A 327 -7.63 -14.63 5.02
C ILE A 327 -7.96 -15.89 5.84
N THR A 328 -7.79 -15.84 7.16
CA THR A 328 -8.10 -16.98 8.03
C THR A 328 -9.57 -17.36 7.97
N ILE A 329 -10.49 -16.38 7.99
CA ILE A 329 -11.94 -16.65 7.89
C ILE A 329 -12.27 -17.31 6.56
N ILE A 330 -11.79 -16.75 5.43
CA ILE A 330 -12.04 -17.31 4.08
C ILE A 330 -11.49 -18.74 3.99
N LEU A 331 -10.30 -18.98 4.52
CA LEU A 331 -9.71 -20.31 4.51
C LEU A 331 -10.49 -21.31 5.36
N ALA A 332 -10.90 -20.92 6.56
CA ALA A 332 -11.77 -21.77 7.39
C ALA A 332 -13.07 -22.08 6.65
N THR A 333 -13.67 -21.11 5.99
CA THR A 333 -14.86 -21.26 5.16
C THR A 333 -14.66 -22.27 4.03
N LEU A 334 -13.54 -22.16 3.29
CA LEU A 334 -13.19 -23.08 2.20
C LEU A 334 -12.96 -24.52 2.71
N LEU A 335 -12.29 -24.68 3.86
CA LEU A 335 -12.08 -25.99 4.47
C LEU A 335 -13.39 -26.62 4.94
N VAL A 336 -14.30 -25.85 5.53
CA VAL A 336 -15.64 -26.32 5.89
C VAL A 336 -16.42 -26.76 4.65
N THR A 337 -16.31 -26.00 3.54
CA THR A 337 -16.97 -26.37 2.26
C THR A 337 -16.45 -27.72 1.77
N LEU A 338 -15.13 -27.88 1.76
CA LEU A 338 -14.49 -29.12 1.32
C LEU A 338 -14.90 -30.31 2.21
N TYR A 339 -14.86 -30.14 3.54
CA TYR A 339 -15.33 -31.13 4.49
C TYR A 339 -16.79 -31.53 4.26
N THR A 340 -17.68 -30.54 4.07
CA THR A 340 -19.09 -30.76 3.80
C THR A 340 -19.31 -31.52 2.50
N ALA A 341 -18.58 -31.17 1.44
CA ALA A 341 -18.67 -31.86 0.16
C ALA A 341 -18.27 -33.35 0.29
N HIS A 342 -17.16 -33.64 1.01
CA HIS A 342 -16.72 -35.04 1.22
C HIS A 342 -17.66 -35.84 2.14
N THR A 343 -18.17 -35.24 3.23
CA THR A 343 -19.12 -35.94 4.11
C THR A 343 -20.43 -36.26 3.39
N LEU A 344 -20.93 -35.37 2.56
CA LEU A 344 -22.14 -35.62 1.76
C LEU A 344 -21.92 -36.74 0.74
N THR A 345 -20.71 -36.86 0.15
CA THR A 345 -20.40 -37.98 -0.75
C THR A 345 -20.32 -39.33 -0.02
N GLY A 346 -19.73 -39.33 1.19
CA GLY A 346 -19.67 -40.55 2.02
C GLY A 346 -21.05 -41.05 2.48
N ILE A 347 -22.02 -40.12 2.63
CA ILE A 347 -23.42 -40.49 2.96
C ILE A 347 -24.20 -40.88 1.69
N GLY A 348 -23.81 -40.39 0.52
CA GLY A 348 -24.51 -40.56 -0.76
C GLY A 348 -24.59 -42.02 -1.29
N GLY A 349 -23.81 -42.95 -0.71
CA GLY A 349 -24.00 -44.39 -0.94
C GLY A 349 -25.17 -45.00 -0.18
N LYS A 350 -25.81 -44.25 0.73
CA LYS A 350 -26.98 -44.68 1.49
C LYS A 350 -28.22 -44.00 0.93
N THR A 351 -29.23 -44.79 0.63
CA THR A 351 -30.52 -44.31 0.09
C THR A 351 -31.18 -43.30 1.06
N LEU A 352 -31.24 -42.04 0.71
CA LEU A 352 -32.16 -41.07 1.32
C LEU A 352 -33.51 -41.17 0.54
N ASN A 353 -34.56 -41.60 1.19
CA ASN A 353 -35.91 -41.71 0.61
C ASN A 353 -36.02 -42.58 -0.67
N GLY A 354 -35.23 -43.65 -0.80
CA GLY A 354 -35.32 -44.60 -1.91
C GLY A 354 -34.73 -44.11 -3.24
N GLN A 355 -34.17 -42.93 -3.29
CA GLN A 355 -33.38 -42.44 -4.44
C GLN A 355 -31.88 -42.61 -4.14
N GLN A 356 -31.17 -43.31 -5.04
CA GLN A 356 -29.72 -43.35 -5.00
C GLN A 356 -29.18 -41.95 -5.33
N LEU A 357 -28.57 -41.28 -4.33
CA LEU A 357 -27.76 -40.11 -4.57
C LEU A 357 -26.48 -40.53 -5.31
N ASN A 358 -26.55 -40.73 -6.60
CA ASN A 358 -25.38 -40.90 -7.46
C ASN A 358 -24.70 -39.56 -7.61
N LEU A 359 -24.00 -39.11 -6.55
CA LEU A 359 -23.08 -37.97 -6.66
C LEU A 359 -21.97 -38.34 -7.65
N GLN A 360 -21.96 -37.70 -8.82
CA GLN A 360 -20.91 -38.00 -9.79
C GLN A 360 -19.56 -37.63 -9.18
N ARG A 361 -18.66 -38.58 -9.15
CA ARG A 361 -17.27 -38.39 -8.73
C ARG A 361 -16.60 -37.19 -9.41
N SER A 362 -16.99 -36.92 -10.66
CA SER A 362 -16.53 -35.75 -11.44
C SER A 362 -16.86 -34.40 -10.80
N VAL A 363 -18.03 -34.24 -10.18
CA VAL A 363 -18.44 -32.97 -9.52
C VAL A 363 -17.59 -32.73 -8.26
N VAL A 364 -17.30 -33.81 -7.51
CA VAL A 364 -16.45 -33.69 -6.31
C VAL A 364 -15.00 -33.34 -6.67
N GLU A 365 -14.49 -33.95 -7.74
CA GLU A 365 -13.15 -33.65 -8.26
C GLU A 365 -13.05 -32.19 -8.73
N GLU A 366 -14.11 -31.67 -9.39
CA GLU A 366 -14.19 -30.25 -9.79
C GLU A 366 -14.23 -29.32 -8.57
N ILE A 367 -15.06 -29.61 -7.57
CA ILE A 367 -15.12 -28.85 -6.30
C ILE A 367 -13.75 -28.85 -5.62
N ASN A 368 -13.09 -29.98 -5.52
CA ASN A 368 -11.75 -30.08 -4.93
C ASN A 368 -10.75 -29.18 -5.65
N THR A 369 -10.72 -29.24 -6.97
CA THR A 369 -9.80 -28.40 -7.77
C THR A 369 -10.10 -26.92 -7.58
N LEU A 370 -11.37 -26.52 -7.61
CA LEU A 370 -11.76 -25.12 -7.40
C LEU A 370 -11.38 -24.61 -6.00
N ILE A 371 -11.56 -25.43 -4.98
CA ILE A 371 -11.20 -25.05 -3.60
C ILE A 371 -9.67 -24.98 -3.43
N GLN A 372 -8.91 -25.88 -4.03
CA GLN A 372 -7.45 -25.83 -4.03
C GLN A 372 -6.93 -24.55 -4.71
N VAL A 373 -7.48 -24.22 -5.88
CA VAL A 373 -7.17 -22.97 -6.59
C VAL A 373 -7.53 -21.75 -5.76
N ALA A 374 -8.71 -21.74 -5.14
CA ALA A 374 -9.16 -20.64 -4.28
C ALA A 374 -8.26 -20.49 -3.06
N SER A 375 -7.92 -21.59 -2.39
CA SER A 375 -7.03 -21.61 -1.22
C SER A 375 -5.65 -21.04 -1.54
N PHE A 376 -5.16 -21.22 -2.75
CA PHE A 376 -3.89 -20.66 -3.19
C PHE A 376 -3.97 -19.18 -3.58
N ILE A 377 -4.99 -18.79 -4.35
CA ILE A 377 -5.12 -17.44 -4.93
C ILE A 377 -5.55 -16.39 -3.89
N VAL A 378 -6.46 -16.72 -2.97
CA VAL A 378 -7.05 -15.73 -2.05
C VAL A 378 -5.99 -15.02 -1.19
N PRO A 379 -5.04 -15.69 -0.55
CA PRO A 379 -4.00 -15.00 0.21
C PRO A 379 -3.15 -14.08 -0.66
N ILE A 380 -2.87 -14.47 -1.93
CA ILE A 380 -2.12 -13.65 -2.88
C ILE A 380 -2.91 -12.41 -3.27
N ALA A 381 -4.18 -12.58 -3.65
CA ALA A 381 -5.04 -11.49 -4.07
C ALA A 381 -5.20 -10.42 -2.98
N LEU A 382 -5.48 -10.83 -1.75
CA LEU A 382 -5.57 -9.92 -0.62
C LEU A 382 -4.20 -9.36 -0.21
N GLY A 383 -3.16 -10.17 -0.32
CA GLY A 383 -1.79 -9.78 0.01
C GLY A 383 -1.18 -8.71 -0.89
N VAL A 384 -1.56 -8.68 -2.17
CA VAL A 384 -1.14 -7.62 -3.13
C VAL A 384 -1.51 -6.23 -2.62
N SER A 385 -2.61 -6.10 -1.90
CA SER A 385 -3.07 -4.82 -1.37
C SER A 385 -2.09 -4.16 -0.38
N TYR A 386 -1.29 -4.93 0.36
CA TYR A 386 -0.35 -4.37 1.34
C TYR A 386 1.13 -4.63 1.04
N ARG A 387 1.45 -5.71 0.32
CA ARG A 387 2.85 -6.02 -0.08
C ARG A 387 2.98 -6.54 -1.53
N PRO A 388 2.74 -5.70 -2.53
CA PRO A 388 2.69 -6.14 -3.93
C PRO A 388 4.03 -6.68 -4.46
N ARG A 389 5.15 -6.32 -3.84
CA ARG A 389 6.48 -6.79 -4.25
C ARG A 389 6.91 -8.10 -3.59
N LEU A 390 6.19 -8.53 -2.55
CA LEU A 390 6.48 -9.73 -1.77
C LEU A 390 5.18 -10.52 -1.54
N PRO A 391 4.68 -11.28 -2.53
CA PRO A 391 3.43 -12.01 -2.41
C PRO A 391 3.47 -12.99 -1.23
N PRO A 392 2.36 -13.21 -0.52
CA PRO A 392 2.30 -14.03 0.68
C PRO A 392 2.28 -15.55 0.37
N LEU A 393 3.28 -16.04 -0.35
CA LEU A 393 3.39 -17.43 -0.79
C LEU A 393 3.38 -18.44 0.35
N LEU A 394 3.90 -18.08 1.53
CA LEU A 394 3.84 -18.95 2.70
C LEU A 394 2.38 -19.26 3.09
N TYR A 395 1.55 -18.24 3.21
CA TYR A 395 0.13 -18.42 3.55
C TYR A 395 -0.64 -19.15 2.46
N SER A 396 -0.33 -18.88 1.20
CA SER A 396 -0.93 -19.58 0.06
C SER A 396 -0.55 -21.07 0.05
N GLY A 397 0.72 -21.36 0.31
CA GLY A 397 1.20 -22.75 0.41
C GLY A 397 0.60 -23.50 1.61
N LEU A 398 0.53 -22.87 2.79
CA LEU A 398 -0.11 -23.48 3.98
C LEU A 398 -1.60 -23.73 3.77
N SER A 399 -2.29 -22.81 3.09
CA SER A 399 -3.70 -22.94 2.75
C SER A 399 -3.96 -24.07 1.78
N LEU A 400 -3.13 -24.19 0.76
CA LEU A 400 -3.17 -25.27 -0.21
C LEU A 400 -2.86 -26.63 0.45
N LEU A 401 -1.89 -26.68 1.37
CA LEU A 401 -1.57 -27.87 2.15
C LEU A 401 -2.76 -28.32 3.01
N ALA A 402 -3.41 -27.38 3.70
CA ALA A 402 -4.58 -27.65 4.52
C ALA A 402 -5.74 -28.22 3.67
N ALA A 403 -6.01 -27.63 2.49
CA ALA A 403 -7.00 -28.16 1.56
C ALA A 403 -6.67 -29.59 1.09
N ASN A 404 -5.40 -29.87 0.79
CA ASN A 404 -4.96 -31.22 0.41
C ASN A 404 -5.14 -32.24 1.55
N ILE A 405 -4.77 -31.87 2.79
CA ILE A 405 -4.93 -32.78 3.95
C ILE A 405 -6.40 -33.15 4.11
N VAL A 406 -7.32 -32.18 4.03
CA VAL A 406 -8.77 -32.46 4.10
C VAL A 406 -9.18 -33.39 2.95
N THR A 407 -8.73 -33.15 1.73
CA THR A 407 -9.04 -34.02 0.60
C THR A 407 -8.58 -35.45 0.83
N VAL A 408 -7.36 -35.66 1.33
CA VAL A 408 -6.77 -36.99 1.57
C VAL A 408 -7.44 -37.73 2.74
N LEU A 409 -7.82 -37.00 3.80
CA LEU A 409 -8.47 -37.60 4.97
C LEU A 409 -9.87 -38.13 4.68
N PHE A 410 -10.52 -37.64 3.64
CA PHE A 410 -11.91 -37.98 3.31
C PHE A 410 -12.05 -38.72 1.97
N GLN A 411 -10.95 -39.00 1.23
CA GLN A 411 -10.92 -39.95 0.12
C GLN A 411 -10.86 -41.40 0.61
#